data_8c3e8b7d6df435ba5b9d5f91ecf82442
#
_entry.id   8c3e8b7d6df435ba5b9d5f91ecf82442
#
_cell.length_a   1.000
_cell.length_b   1.000
_cell.length_c   1.000
_cell.angle_alpha   90.00
_cell.angle_beta   90.00
_cell.angle_gamma   90.00
#
_symmetry.space_group_name_H-M   'P 1'
#
loop_
_entity.id
_entity.type
_entity.pdbx_description
1 polymer ?
#
loop_
_entity_poly.entity_id
_entity_poly.type
_entity_poly.pdbx_seq_one_letter_code
_entity_poly.pdbx_strand_id
1 'polypeptide(L)'
;RRQAMVPAGARIIENANGTAPGLWIEDGDRVVILLPGPPRELKPMLALAAGWLAERAPGLSLVRRVLRIVGRTESHTEEAVRPLYPEWAQAAVPIAVTILASLGQIELHLSARARSRSEAEAALDVASSQVIERLGIDVYRRDGRSMEQVVGDLLVERNWRIAVAESC
;
A
#
# COMPACT_ATOMS: atom_id res chain seq x y z
N ARG A 1 4.69 32.31 18.47
CA ARG A 1 4.07 32.01 19.79
C ARG A 1 2.77 31.18 19.69
N ARG A 2 1.96 31.27 18.62
CA ARG A 2 0.73 30.46 18.47
C ARG A 2 0.97 28.98 18.23
N GLN A 3 2.10 28.59 17.63
CA GLN A 3 2.46 27.18 17.39
C GLN A 3 2.83 26.38 18.65
N ALA A 4 3.03 27.06 19.77
CA ALA A 4 3.34 26.44 21.07
C ALA A 4 2.11 26.15 21.92
N MET A 5 0.90 26.48 21.43
CA MET A 5 -0.34 26.22 22.17
C MET A 5 -0.87 24.82 21.80
N VAL A 6 -0.93 23.96 22.79
CA VAL A 6 -1.47 22.60 22.65
C VAL A 6 -2.84 22.55 23.30
N PRO A 7 -3.88 22.05 22.64
CA PRO A 7 -5.20 21.86 23.23
C PRO A 7 -5.13 21.03 24.52
N ALA A 8 -5.96 21.36 25.50
CA ALA A 8 -6.05 20.55 26.71
C ALA A 8 -6.44 19.11 26.39
N GLY A 9 -5.72 18.13 26.97
CA GLY A 9 -5.95 16.73 26.72
C GLY A 9 -5.27 16.17 25.46
N ALA A 10 -4.64 17.00 24.65
CA ALA A 10 -3.87 16.51 23.49
C ALA A 10 -2.50 15.96 23.94
N ARG A 11 -2.13 14.80 23.39
CA ARG A 11 -0.79 14.21 23.50
C ARG A 11 0.07 14.73 22.36
N ILE A 12 1.30 15.16 22.69
CA ILE A 12 2.26 15.67 21.70
C ILE A 12 2.95 14.48 21.02
N ILE A 13 3.05 14.54 19.70
CA ILE A 13 3.91 13.69 18.89
C ILE A 13 5.16 14.50 18.56
N GLU A 14 6.30 14.09 19.08
CA GLU A 14 7.57 14.80 18.89
C GLU A 14 7.98 14.83 17.42
N ASN A 15 8.49 15.98 16.99
CA ASN A 15 9.01 16.20 15.64
C ASN A 15 10.51 16.43 15.69
N ALA A 16 11.30 15.38 15.48
CA ALA A 16 12.76 15.46 15.46
C ALA A 16 13.33 16.21 14.25
N ASN A 17 12.51 16.43 13.21
CA ASN A 17 12.96 16.97 11.91
C ASN A 17 12.39 18.36 11.60
N GLY A 18 11.66 18.98 12.55
CA GLY A 18 11.03 20.28 12.36
C GLY A 18 10.57 20.92 13.66
N THR A 19 9.94 22.07 13.57
CA THR A 19 9.51 22.87 14.74
C THR A 19 8.03 22.71 15.09
N ALA A 20 7.21 22.19 14.18
CA ALA A 20 5.79 21.99 14.39
C ALA A 20 5.54 20.62 15.05
N PRO A 21 5.00 20.54 16.28
CA PRO A 21 4.66 19.26 16.88
C PRO A 21 3.46 18.63 16.17
N GLY A 22 3.35 17.30 16.22
CA GLY A 22 2.11 16.62 15.94
C GLY A 22 1.23 16.56 17.19
N LEU A 23 -0.05 16.39 16.99
CA LEU A 23 -1.02 16.27 18.06
C LEU A 23 -1.86 15.01 17.90
N TRP A 24 -2.03 14.31 18.99
CA TRP A 24 -2.96 13.20 19.13
C TRP A 24 -4.05 13.62 20.11
N ILE A 25 -5.29 13.64 19.65
CA ILE A 25 -6.44 14.08 20.43
C ILE A 25 -7.46 12.95 20.48
N GLU A 26 -7.89 12.59 21.68
CA GLU A 26 -8.89 11.54 21.90
C GLU A 26 -10.21 12.15 22.36
N ASP A 27 -11.30 11.66 21.79
CA ASP A 27 -12.67 11.97 22.21
C ASP A 27 -13.49 10.67 22.18
N GLY A 28 -13.58 9.99 23.31
CA GLY A 28 -14.17 8.68 23.43
C GLY A 28 -13.47 7.65 22.53
N ASP A 29 -14.22 7.06 21.61
CA ASP A 29 -13.69 6.08 20.65
C ASP A 29 -13.04 6.71 19.40
N ARG A 30 -13.07 8.02 19.29
CA ARG A 30 -12.52 8.78 18.16
C ARG A 30 -11.11 9.26 18.44
N VAL A 31 -10.30 9.32 17.40
CA VAL A 31 -8.95 9.88 17.45
C VAL A 31 -8.77 10.85 16.29
N VAL A 32 -8.26 12.02 16.61
CA VAL A 32 -7.81 13.01 15.62
C VAL A 32 -6.30 13.13 15.73
N ILE A 33 -5.61 12.95 14.59
CA ILE A 33 -4.15 13.06 14.52
C ILE A 33 -3.82 14.21 13.59
N LEU A 34 -3.09 15.21 14.09
CA LEU A 34 -2.59 16.33 13.29
C LEU A 34 -1.08 16.17 13.13
N LEU A 35 -0.60 16.16 11.89
CA LEU A 35 0.82 15.99 11.57
C LEU A 35 1.27 17.06 10.58
N PRO A 36 2.55 17.48 10.62
CA PRO A 36 3.14 18.36 9.63
C PRO A 36 3.11 17.73 8.22
N GLY A 37 2.98 18.58 7.17
CA GLY A 37 2.93 18.12 5.77
C GLY A 37 4.23 17.60 5.18
N PRO A 38 5.43 18.18 5.49
CA PRO A 38 6.67 17.75 4.86
C PRO A 38 6.97 16.26 5.11
N PRO A 39 7.24 15.44 4.06
CA PRO A 39 7.40 13.98 4.21
C PRO A 39 8.48 13.55 5.20
N ARG A 40 9.58 14.31 5.31
CA ARG A 40 10.66 14.04 6.27
C ARG A 40 10.23 14.16 7.74
N GLU A 41 9.23 15.01 8.01
CA GLU A 41 8.65 15.21 9.33
C GLU A 41 7.51 14.23 9.56
N LEU A 42 6.59 14.13 8.59
CA LEU A 42 5.40 13.30 8.63
C LEU A 42 5.70 11.82 8.86
N LYS A 43 6.65 11.24 8.11
CA LYS A 43 6.88 9.78 8.12
C LYS A 43 7.27 9.23 9.49
N PRO A 44 8.26 9.79 10.22
CA PRO A 44 8.59 9.30 11.57
C PRO A 44 7.46 9.47 12.57
N MET A 45 6.76 10.61 12.51
CA MET A 45 5.64 10.89 13.41
C MET A 45 4.45 9.98 13.14
N LEU A 46 4.17 9.67 11.87
CA LEU A 46 3.13 8.72 11.48
C LEU A 46 3.46 7.31 11.98
N ALA A 47 4.74 6.91 11.97
CA ALA A 47 5.16 5.61 12.50
C ALA A 47 4.88 5.49 14.00
N LEU A 48 5.14 6.55 14.78
CA LEU A 48 4.79 6.62 16.21
C LEU A 48 3.28 6.54 16.43
N ALA A 49 2.52 7.36 15.70
CA ALA A 49 1.06 7.38 15.78
C ALA A 49 0.44 6.03 15.37
N ALA A 50 1.01 5.34 14.39
CA ALA A 50 0.57 4.01 13.95
C ALA A 50 0.72 2.97 15.08
N GLY A 51 1.80 3.03 15.88
CA GLY A 51 1.96 2.20 17.07
C GLY A 51 0.81 2.38 18.07
N TRP A 52 0.47 3.62 18.38
CA TRP A 52 -0.64 3.94 19.31
C TRP A 52 -2.02 3.56 18.74
N LEU A 53 -2.22 3.68 17.42
CA LEU A 53 -3.43 3.19 16.74
C LEU A 53 -3.55 1.68 16.82
N ALA A 54 -2.44 0.95 16.66
CA ALA A 54 -2.43 -0.50 16.73
C ALA A 54 -2.85 -1.02 18.11
N GLU A 55 -2.47 -0.33 19.19
CA GLU A 55 -2.90 -0.65 20.57
C GLU A 55 -4.42 -0.49 20.76
N ARG A 56 -5.04 0.44 20.03
CA ARG A 56 -6.49 0.70 20.07
C ARG A 56 -7.29 -0.16 19.08
N ALA A 57 -6.64 -0.70 18.06
CA ALA A 57 -7.32 -1.45 17.01
C ALA A 57 -7.66 -2.87 17.50
N PRO A 58 -8.94 -3.24 17.58
CA PRO A 58 -9.32 -4.60 18.00
C PRO A 58 -8.90 -5.60 16.92
N GLY A 59 -7.79 -6.28 17.13
CA GLY A 59 -7.45 -7.59 16.54
C GLY A 59 -7.73 -7.84 15.06
N LEU A 60 -7.84 -6.81 14.21
CA LEU A 60 -8.02 -6.95 12.77
C LEU A 60 -6.73 -6.59 12.05
N SER A 61 -6.27 -7.49 11.21
CA SER A 61 -5.14 -7.27 10.31
C SER A 61 -5.64 -6.88 8.93
N LEU A 62 -5.18 -5.72 8.42
CA LEU A 62 -5.34 -5.34 7.01
C LEU A 62 -4.03 -5.62 6.28
N VAL A 63 -4.09 -6.49 5.30
CA VAL A 63 -2.96 -6.80 4.41
C VAL A 63 -3.29 -6.35 3.00
N ARG A 64 -2.30 -5.79 2.31
CA ARG A 64 -2.40 -5.40 0.91
C ARG A 64 -1.31 -6.08 0.10
N ARG A 65 -1.67 -6.54 -1.08
CA ARG A 65 -0.75 -7.05 -2.10
C ARG A 65 -0.92 -6.24 -3.38
N VAL A 66 0.19 -5.88 -4.00
CA VAL A 66 0.21 -5.15 -5.27
C VAL A 66 0.75 -6.08 -6.35
N LEU A 67 -0.08 -6.35 -7.36
CA LEU A 67 0.33 -7.02 -8.58
C LEU A 67 0.60 -5.95 -9.65
N ARG A 68 1.75 -6.04 -10.28
CA ARG A 68 2.15 -5.11 -11.33
C ARG A 68 2.00 -5.76 -12.69
N ILE A 69 1.29 -5.08 -13.58
CA ILE A 69 0.87 -5.58 -14.87
C ILE A 69 1.39 -4.64 -15.95
N VAL A 70 1.87 -5.21 -17.05
CA VAL A 70 2.37 -4.49 -18.22
C VAL A 70 1.72 -5.03 -19.50
N GLY A 71 1.71 -4.23 -20.57
CA GLY A 71 1.16 -4.65 -21.86
C GLY A 71 -0.37 -4.64 -21.94
N ARG A 72 -1.07 -4.16 -20.91
CA ARG A 72 -2.54 -4.04 -20.89
C ARG A 72 -2.98 -2.62 -20.55
N THR A 73 -4.20 -2.30 -20.94
CA THR A 73 -4.91 -1.11 -20.47
C THR A 73 -5.63 -1.41 -19.16
N GLU A 74 -6.03 -0.36 -18.44
CA GLU A 74 -6.86 -0.48 -17.25
C GLU A 74 -8.16 -1.23 -17.53
N SER A 75 -8.85 -0.88 -18.63
CA SER A 75 -10.10 -1.53 -19.02
C SER A 75 -9.95 -3.02 -19.32
N HIS A 76 -8.90 -3.41 -20.03
CA HIS A 76 -8.63 -4.83 -20.32
C HIS A 76 -8.25 -5.62 -19.07
N THR A 77 -7.54 -4.99 -18.14
CA THR A 77 -7.22 -5.60 -16.86
C THR A 77 -8.47 -5.80 -16.02
N GLU A 78 -9.31 -4.76 -15.91
CA GLU A 78 -10.60 -4.82 -15.21
C GLU A 78 -11.51 -5.89 -15.78
N GLU A 79 -11.68 -5.94 -17.10
CA GLU A 79 -12.51 -6.94 -17.78
C GLU A 79 -12.04 -8.38 -17.48
N ALA A 80 -10.73 -8.61 -17.44
CA ALA A 80 -10.16 -9.91 -17.16
C ALA A 80 -10.37 -10.35 -15.71
N VAL A 81 -10.31 -9.43 -14.73
CA VAL A 81 -10.40 -9.77 -13.30
C VAL A 81 -11.81 -9.65 -12.73
N ARG A 82 -12.70 -8.87 -13.35
CA ARG A 82 -14.08 -8.67 -12.93
C ARG A 82 -14.86 -9.95 -12.62
N PRO A 83 -14.73 -11.04 -13.39
CA PRO A 83 -15.41 -12.31 -13.09
C PRO A 83 -15.04 -12.94 -11.74
N LEU A 84 -13.94 -12.50 -11.10
CA LEU A 84 -13.51 -12.98 -9.78
C LEU A 84 -14.18 -12.22 -8.62
N TYR A 85 -14.72 -11.01 -8.87
CA TYR A 85 -15.24 -10.14 -7.81
C TYR A 85 -16.39 -10.75 -7.00
N PRO A 86 -17.37 -11.46 -7.60
CA PRO A 86 -18.45 -12.07 -6.82
C PRO A 86 -17.93 -13.14 -5.85
N GLU A 87 -16.97 -13.97 -6.26
CA GLU A 87 -16.33 -14.98 -5.40
C GLU A 87 -15.56 -14.30 -4.26
N TRP A 88 -14.75 -13.27 -4.58
CA TRP A 88 -13.96 -12.55 -3.59
C TRP A 88 -14.80 -11.77 -2.57
N ALA A 89 -15.95 -11.23 -3.00
CA ALA A 89 -16.86 -10.53 -2.10
C ALA A 89 -17.57 -11.48 -1.11
N GLN A 90 -17.78 -12.74 -1.49
CA GLN A 90 -18.46 -13.76 -0.69
C GLN A 90 -17.49 -14.69 0.06
N ALA A 91 -16.18 -14.53 -0.12
CA ALA A 91 -15.18 -15.34 0.57
C ALA A 91 -15.23 -15.12 2.09
N ALA A 92 -14.77 -16.09 2.86
CA ALA A 92 -14.65 -15.99 4.33
C ALA A 92 -13.80 -14.78 4.76
N VAL A 93 -12.78 -14.44 3.96
CA VAL A 93 -12.00 -13.20 4.04
C VAL A 93 -12.23 -12.44 2.74
N PRO A 94 -13.12 -11.44 2.72
CA PRO A 94 -13.40 -10.68 1.50
C PRO A 94 -12.20 -9.93 0.99
N ILE A 95 -12.04 -9.90 -0.34
CA ILE A 95 -10.96 -9.19 -1.03
C ILE A 95 -11.52 -7.90 -1.66
N ALA A 96 -10.93 -6.78 -1.29
CA ALA A 96 -11.17 -5.50 -1.94
C ALA A 96 -10.14 -5.27 -3.03
N VAL A 97 -10.59 -4.72 -4.17
CA VAL A 97 -9.77 -4.51 -5.37
C VAL A 97 -9.71 -3.03 -5.70
N THR A 98 -8.54 -2.57 -6.11
CA THR A 98 -8.35 -1.24 -6.71
C THR A 98 -7.38 -1.37 -7.87
N ILE A 99 -7.72 -0.79 -9.01
CA ILE A 99 -6.86 -0.73 -10.19
C ILE A 99 -6.38 0.70 -10.37
N LEU A 100 -5.09 0.87 -10.57
CA LEU A 100 -4.44 2.16 -10.79
C LEU A 100 -3.56 2.07 -12.03
N ALA A 101 -3.78 3.00 -12.97
CA ALA A 101 -2.92 3.15 -14.15
C ALA A 101 -1.85 4.22 -13.89
N SER A 102 -0.59 3.92 -14.20
CA SER A 102 0.52 4.85 -14.09
C SER A 102 1.62 4.53 -15.10
N LEU A 103 1.99 5.52 -15.93
CA LEU A 103 3.15 5.45 -16.83
C LEU A 103 3.28 4.14 -17.65
N GLY A 104 2.18 3.68 -18.26
CA GLY A 104 2.17 2.45 -19.07
C GLY A 104 2.15 1.14 -18.27
N GLN A 105 1.97 1.22 -16.97
CA GLN A 105 1.84 0.08 -16.06
C GLN A 105 0.48 0.14 -15.36
N ILE A 106 -0.01 -1.03 -14.96
CA ILE A 106 -1.21 -1.16 -14.13
C ILE A 106 -0.79 -1.75 -12.79
N GLU A 107 -1.24 -1.14 -11.72
CA GLU A 107 -1.17 -1.70 -10.37
C GLU A 107 -2.55 -2.24 -9.97
N LEU A 108 -2.63 -3.53 -9.75
CA LEU A 108 -3.80 -4.17 -9.15
C LEU A 108 -3.54 -4.38 -7.67
N HIS A 109 -4.23 -3.63 -6.84
CA HIS A 109 -4.15 -3.70 -5.40
C HIS A 109 -5.24 -4.62 -4.87
N LEU A 110 -4.85 -5.72 -4.25
CA LEU A 110 -5.71 -6.63 -3.52
C LEU A 110 -5.55 -6.35 -2.02
N SER A 111 -6.65 -6.15 -1.31
CA SER A 111 -6.64 -5.88 0.13
C SER A 111 -7.58 -6.85 0.84
N ALA A 112 -7.09 -7.45 1.92
CA ALA A 112 -7.85 -8.36 2.77
C ALA A 112 -7.82 -7.88 4.22
N ARG A 113 -8.96 -7.98 4.91
CA ARG A 113 -9.07 -7.71 6.34
C ARG A 113 -9.54 -8.98 7.05
N ALA A 114 -8.73 -9.47 7.99
CA ALA A 114 -9.01 -10.71 8.73
C ALA A 114 -8.64 -10.57 10.21
N ARG A 115 -8.98 -11.58 11.01
CA ARG A 115 -8.65 -11.63 12.45
C ARG A 115 -7.14 -11.79 12.68
N SER A 116 -6.45 -12.44 11.75
CA SER A 116 -5.00 -12.59 11.80
C SER A 116 -4.36 -12.19 10.47
N ARG A 117 -3.09 -11.82 10.54
CA ARG A 117 -2.29 -11.52 9.35
C ARG A 117 -2.19 -12.74 8.43
N SER A 118 -2.01 -13.93 9.00
CA SER A 118 -1.88 -15.17 8.22
C SER A 118 -3.15 -15.51 7.43
N GLU A 119 -4.35 -15.30 8.02
CA GLU A 119 -5.61 -15.46 7.28
C GLU A 119 -5.71 -14.49 6.09
N ALA A 120 -5.38 -13.22 6.31
CA ALA A 120 -5.39 -12.22 5.25
C ALA A 120 -4.38 -12.55 4.14
N GLU A 121 -3.16 -12.96 4.49
CA GLU A 121 -2.12 -13.37 3.54
C GLU A 121 -2.55 -14.59 2.72
N ALA A 122 -3.11 -15.63 3.37
CA ALA A 122 -3.61 -16.82 2.67
C ALA A 122 -4.72 -16.48 1.66
N ALA A 123 -5.67 -15.62 2.03
CA ALA A 123 -6.72 -15.17 1.11
C ALA A 123 -6.13 -14.40 -0.08
N LEU A 124 -5.13 -13.53 0.17
CA LEU A 124 -4.45 -12.79 -0.89
C LEU A 124 -3.59 -13.69 -1.78
N ASP A 125 -3.04 -14.80 -1.26
CA ASP A 125 -2.31 -15.77 -2.07
C ASP A 125 -3.23 -16.45 -3.08
N VAL A 126 -4.39 -16.87 -2.66
CA VAL A 126 -5.42 -17.45 -3.54
C VAL A 126 -5.84 -16.43 -4.61
N ALA A 127 -6.25 -15.23 -4.19
CA ALA A 127 -6.70 -14.19 -5.13
C ALA A 127 -5.60 -13.79 -6.12
N SER A 128 -4.34 -13.68 -5.66
CA SER A 128 -3.21 -13.38 -6.54
C SER A 128 -2.97 -14.49 -7.57
N SER A 129 -3.11 -15.75 -7.17
CA SER A 129 -2.96 -16.89 -8.08
C SER A 129 -4.04 -16.89 -9.15
N GLN A 130 -5.29 -16.60 -8.79
CA GLN A 130 -6.40 -16.46 -9.74
C GLN A 130 -6.18 -15.33 -10.76
N VAL A 131 -5.63 -14.18 -10.32
CA VAL A 131 -5.26 -13.08 -11.22
C VAL A 131 -4.17 -13.51 -12.19
N ILE A 132 -3.13 -14.19 -11.69
CA ILE A 132 -2.00 -14.65 -12.51
C ILE A 132 -2.44 -15.70 -13.52
N GLU A 133 -3.35 -16.58 -13.15
CA GLU A 133 -3.92 -17.56 -14.08
C GLU A 133 -4.62 -16.86 -15.27
N ARG A 134 -5.30 -15.74 -15.03
CA ARG A 134 -6.02 -14.99 -16.08
C ARG A 134 -5.13 -14.07 -16.90
N LEU A 135 -4.14 -13.44 -16.29
CA LEU A 135 -3.30 -12.43 -16.94
C LEU A 135 -1.94 -12.98 -17.40
N GLY A 136 -1.52 -14.12 -16.87
CA GLY A 136 -0.30 -14.82 -17.27
C GLY A 136 0.96 -13.97 -17.11
N ILE A 137 1.74 -13.94 -18.16
CA ILE A 137 3.04 -13.25 -18.23
C ILE A 137 2.94 -11.72 -18.04
N ASP A 138 1.75 -11.15 -18.29
CA ASP A 138 1.54 -9.71 -18.15
C ASP A 138 1.66 -9.27 -16.69
N VAL A 139 1.46 -10.18 -15.71
CA VAL A 139 1.80 -9.95 -14.30
C VAL A 139 3.28 -10.17 -14.09
N TYR A 140 4.07 -9.11 -14.20
CA TYR A 140 5.52 -9.24 -14.10
C TYR A 140 6.05 -9.29 -12.67
N ARG A 141 5.29 -8.83 -11.66
CA ARG A 141 5.66 -8.91 -10.23
C ARG A 141 4.47 -8.98 -9.27
N ARG A 142 4.73 -9.64 -8.12
CA ARG A 142 3.80 -9.84 -6.98
C ARG A 142 4.29 -9.19 -5.69
N ASP A 143 5.55 -8.77 -5.65
CA ASP A 143 6.26 -8.28 -4.46
C ASP A 143 6.34 -6.75 -4.40
N GLY A 144 5.66 -6.07 -5.34
CA GLY A 144 5.59 -4.62 -5.41
C GLY A 144 6.86 -3.93 -5.94
N ARG A 145 7.90 -4.68 -6.35
CA ARG A 145 9.11 -4.08 -6.95
C ARG A 145 8.77 -3.32 -8.22
N SER A 146 9.47 -2.21 -8.45
CA SER A 146 9.26 -1.38 -9.64
C SER A 146 9.81 -2.07 -10.91
N MET A 147 9.41 -1.57 -12.08
CA MET A 147 9.90 -2.06 -13.36
C MET A 147 11.43 -1.91 -13.46
N GLU A 148 11.94 -0.78 -13.00
CA GLU A 148 13.36 -0.47 -13.01
C GLU A 148 14.16 -1.48 -12.16
N GLN A 149 13.63 -1.83 -10.99
CA GLN A 149 14.24 -2.85 -10.13
C GLN A 149 14.23 -4.22 -10.80
N VAL A 150 13.12 -4.60 -11.43
CA VAL A 150 12.99 -5.89 -12.12
C VAL A 150 13.95 -5.98 -13.32
N VAL A 151 13.99 -4.93 -14.14
CA VAL A 151 14.90 -4.87 -15.29
C VAL A 151 16.35 -4.88 -14.81
N GLY A 152 16.67 -4.13 -13.76
CA GLY A 152 18.01 -4.12 -13.15
C GLY A 152 18.44 -5.51 -12.70
N ASP A 153 17.60 -6.23 -11.97
CA ASP A 153 17.86 -7.61 -11.52
C ASP A 153 18.11 -8.55 -12.70
N LEU A 154 17.26 -8.47 -13.74
CA LEU A 154 17.41 -9.30 -14.94
C LEU A 154 18.69 -9.00 -15.73
N LEU A 155 19.14 -7.74 -15.77
CA LEU A 155 20.40 -7.36 -16.38
C LEU A 155 21.58 -7.94 -15.61
N VAL A 156 21.55 -7.84 -14.28
CA VAL A 156 22.59 -8.42 -13.42
C VAL A 156 22.66 -9.93 -13.56
N GLU A 157 21.51 -10.63 -13.49
CA GLU A 157 21.44 -12.10 -13.64
C GLU A 157 22.01 -12.59 -14.98
N ARG A 158 21.82 -11.81 -16.07
CA ARG A 158 22.31 -12.15 -17.40
C ARG A 158 23.70 -11.60 -17.71
N ASN A 159 24.30 -10.87 -16.76
CA ASN A 159 25.55 -10.15 -16.97
C ASN A 159 25.48 -9.21 -18.21
N TRP A 160 24.33 -8.57 -18.40
CA TRP A 160 24.10 -7.63 -19.49
C TRP A 160 24.36 -6.21 -19.03
N ARG A 161 24.71 -5.35 -20.00
CA ARG A 161 24.89 -3.91 -19.77
C ARG A 161 23.82 -3.15 -20.54
N ILE A 162 23.38 -2.04 -19.97
CA ILE A 162 22.47 -1.09 -20.60
C ILE A 162 23.18 0.25 -20.74
N ALA A 163 22.95 0.93 -21.87
CA ALA A 163 23.32 2.32 -22.07
C ALA A 163 22.08 3.07 -22.56
N VAL A 164 21.90 4.30 -22.09
CA VAL A 164 20.77 5.16 -22.43
C VAL A 164 21.35 6.44 -23.03
N ALA A 165 20.73 6.94 -24.08
CA ALA A 165 20.98 8.26 -24.62
C ALA A 165 19.64 9.02 -24.63
N GLU A 166 19.60 10.16 -23.95
CA GLU A 166 18.41 11.01 -23.86
C GLU A 166 18.69 12.33 -24.60
N SER A 167 17.71 12.80 -25.36
CA SER A 167 17.68 14.18 -25.87
C SER A 167 16.81 15.01 -24.94
N CYS A 168 17.36 16.06 -24.32
CA CYS A 168 16.60 17.03 -23.55
C CYS A 168 15.87 18.02 -24.47
#